data_bb8b2581a9827625e10ef68ef47b6eab
#
_entry.id   bb8b2581a9827625e10ef68ef47b6eab
#
_cell.length_a   1.000
_cell.length_b   1.000
_cell.length_c   1.000
_cell.angle_alpha   90.00
_cell.angle_beta   90.00
_cell.angle_gamma   90.00
#
_symmetry.space_group_name_H-M   'P 1'
#
loop_
_entity.id
_entity.type
_entity.pdbx_description
1 polymer ?
#
loop_
_entity_poly.entity_id
_entity_poly.type
_entity_poly.pdbx_seq_one_letter_code
_entity_poly.pdbx_strand_id
1 'polypeptide(L)'
;MSKKMKGIIAAVLCVALLAVVFVACSNNNGGNDAETTKAPEAAVTDTADTKEDGGDAGFAEIPIFEDEELEFINLSAVYFQPVPMSDGTKAEDYDIHLEADISALKNSFGYELGSWIPYLTVDYDVIAADGTSAAKGTFMEMAASDGPHYGANIKLPDAGTYSLKITIHSPADNDYLLHTDSLTGPGAKSFDEAFKDGVIEYTYEGWNYEGPVEIPAN
;
A
#
# COMPACT_ATOMS: atom_id res chain seq x y z
N MET A 1 26.12 44.75 43.31
CA MET A 1 25.76 45.95 42.54
C MET A 1 24.94 45.48 41.37
N SER A 2 23.63 45.44 41.49
CA SER A 2 22.60 46.40 41.14
C SER A 2 22.68 46.83 39.66
N LYS A 3 21.72 46.36 38.84
CA LYS A 3 20.66 47.20 38.30
C LYS A 3 19.60 46.38 37.55
N LYS A 4 18.41 46.45 38.06
CA LYS A 4 17.14 46.11 37.40
C LYS A 4 16.87 47.14 36.30
N MET A 5 16.24 46.70 35.20
CA MET A 5 15.38 47.59 34.41
C MET A 5 14.16 46.85 33.89
N LYS A 6 13.04 47.39 34.29
CA LYS A 6 11.67 47.03 33.89
C LYS A 6 11.26 47.89 32.67
N GLY A 7 10.39 47.39 31.86
CA GLY A 7 9.65 48.10 30.81
C GLY A 7 8.73 47.14 30.12
N ILE A 8 7.51 46.99 30.47
CA ILE A 8 6.22 47.70 30.26
C ILE A 8 5.76 47.56 28.80
N ILE A 9 4.78 46.68 28.61
CA ILE A 9 3.46 46.67 28.01
C ILE A 9 3.24 47.51 26.73
N ALA A 10 2.70 46.88 25.70
CA ALA A 10 1.59 47.41 24.93
C ALA A 10 0.79 46.27 24.25
N ALA A 11 -0.42 46.04 24.71
CA ALA A 11 -1.46 45.27 24.08
C ALA A 11 -2.10 46.12 22.95
N VAL A 12 -2.25 45.57 21.77
CA VAL A 12 -3.14 46.13 20.76
C VAL A 12 -4.12 45.03 20.33
N LEU A 13 -5.33 45.21 20.76
CA LEU A 13 -6.54 44.48 20.42
C LEU A 13 -7.07 45.06 19.11
N CYS A 14 -7.05 44.33 18.00
CA CYS A 14 -7.84 44.68 16.81
C CYS A 14 -8.88 43.61 16.56
N VAL A 15 -10.11 43.91 16.96
CA VAL A 15 -11.31 43.19 16.58
C VAL A 15 -11.76 43.76 15.23
N ALA A 16 -11.76 42.95 14.19
CA ALA A 16 -12.41 43.26 12.92
C ALA A 16 -13.61 42.31 12.74
N LEU A 17 -14.81 42.88 12.95
CA LEU A 17 -16.09 42.28 12.58
C LEU A 17 -16.25 42.41 11.05
N LEU A 18 -16.36 41.29 10.35
CA LEU A 18 -16.86 41.25 8.99
C LEU A 18 -18.28 40.69 8.97
N ALA A 19 -19.22 41.60 8.74
CA ALA A 19 -20.63 41.30 8.50
C ALA A 19 -20.76 40.74 7.06
N VAL A 20 -21.29 39.54 6.93
CA VAL A 20 -21.70 38.97 5.63
C VAL A 20 -23.15 39.35 5.37
N VAL A 21 -23.37 40.14 4.31
CA VAL A 21 -24.68 40.53 3.81
C VAL A 21 -25.22 39.42 2.91
N PHE A 22 -26.34 38.80 3.32
CA PHE A 22 -27.14 37.94 2.44
C PHE A 22 -28.02 38.81 1.55
N VAL A 23 -27.79 38.73 0.25
CA VAL A 23 -28.74 39.25 -0.74
C VAL A 23 -29.69 38.11 -1.12
N ALA A 24 -30.93 38.23 -0.68
CA ALA A 24 -32.03 37.39 -1.13
C ALA A 24 -32.64 38.01 -2.40
N CYS A 25 -32.55 37.32 -3.52
CA CYS A 25 -33.38 37.61 -4.69
C CYS A 25 -34.63 36.72 -4.63
N SER A 26 -35.73 37.33 -4.30
CA SER A 26 -37.08 36.77 -4.44
C SER A 26 -37.52 36.92 -5.88
N ASN A 27 -37.95 35.84 -6.53
CA ASN A 27 -38.88 35.96 -7.64
C ASN A 27 -39.96 34.87 -7.51
N ASN A 28 -41.16 35.35 -7.43
CA ASN A 28 -42.40 34.66 -7.15
C ASN A 28 -43.00 34.14 -8.47
N ASN A 29 -43.35 32.86 -8.57
CA ASN A 29 -44.61 32.47 -9.21
C ASN A 29 -45.00 31.01 -8.92
N GLY A 30 -46.16 30.89 -8.42
CA GLY A 30 -47.09 29.93 -7.97
C GLY A 30 -47.11 28.49 -8.50
N GLY A 31 -47.59 27.62 -7.62
CA GLY A 31 -48.24 26.34 -7.97
C GLY A 31 -47.83 25.19 -7.06
N ASN A 32 -48.75 24.81 -6.20
CA ASN A 32 -48.90 23.59 -5.37
C ASN A 32 -48.05 22.37 -5.79
N ASP A 33 -47.38 21.74 -4.83
CA ASP A 33 -47.80 20.51 -4.12
C ASP A 33 -46.68 20.06 -3.20
N ALA A 34 -47.05 19.72 -1.98
CA ALA A 34 -46.17 19.19 -0.96
C ALA A 34 -45.81 17.73 -1.30
N GLU A 35 -44.54 17.47 -1.56
CA GLU A 35 -43.99 16.10 -1.49
C GLU A 35 -42.66 16.11 -0.73
N THR A 36 -42.75 15.51 0.44
CA THR A 36 -41.65 15.34 1.40
C THR A 36 -40.70 14.30 0.81
N THR A 37 -39.69 14.75 0.11
CA THR A 37 -38.61 13.84 -0.30
C THR A 37 -37.63 13.63 0.84
N LYS A 38 -37.81 12.48 1.51
CA LYS A 38 -36.85 11.86 2.42
C LYS A 38 -35.58 11.61 1.63
N ALA A 39 -34.44 12.08 2.15
CA ALA A 39 -33.12 11.74 1.61
C ALA A 39 -32.96 10.21 1.56
N PRO A 40 -32.37 9.64 0.52
CA PRO A 40 -32.09 8.23 0.49
C PRO A 40 -31.01 7.89 1.51
N GLU A 41 -31.39 7.08 2.47
CA GLU A 41 -30.53 6.34 3.35
C GLU A 41 -29.64 5.44 2.45
N ALA A 42 -28.35 5.67 2.47
CA ALA A 42 -27.41 4.82 1.75
C ALA A 42 -27.51 3.42 2.35
N ALA A 43 -28.15 2.53 1.62
CA ALA A 43 -28.08 1.11 1.91
C ALA A 43 -26.61 0.68 1.73
N VAL A 44 -25.98 0.32 2.85
CA VAL A 44 -24.75 -0.47 2.83
C VAL A 44 -25.17 -1.83 2.30
N THR A 45 -25.02 -2.04 1.02
CA THR A 45 -25.03 -3.39 0.45
C THR A 45 -23.66 -3.97 0.75
N ASP A 46 -23.65 -4.90 1.70
CA ASP A 46 -22.64 -5.92 1.86
C ASP A 46 -22.56 -6.69 0.52
N THR A 47 -21.67 -6.24 -0.35
CA THR A 47 -21.29 -7.00 -1.52
C THR A 47 -20.07 -7.81 -1.14
N ALA A 48 -20.34 -9.06 -0.76
CA ALA A 48 -19.35 -10.11 -0.79
C ALA A 48 -18.59 -10.04 -2.11
N ASP A 49 -17.27 -9.90 -1.95
CA ASP A 49 -16.21 -10.52 -2.70
C ASP A 49 -16.59 -11.02 -4.10
N THR A 50 -16.52 -10.15 -5.07
CA THR A 50 -16.22 -10.54 -6.42
C THR A 50 -14.76 -10.17 -6.64
N LYS A 51 -13.88 -11.19 -6.58
CA LYS A 51 -12.58 -11.13 -7.23
C LYS A 51 -12.81 -10.55 -8.63
N GLU A 52 -12.47 -9.29 -8.83
CA GLU A 52 -12.29 -8.78 -10.18
C GLU A 52 -11.04 -9.47 -10.70
N ASP A 53 -11.29 -10.54 -11.49
CA ASP A 53 -10.33 -11.03 -12.44
C ASP A 53 -9.85 -9.81 -13.26
N GLY A 54 -8.64 -9.35 -12.99
CA GLY A 54 -7.98 -8.22 -13.68
C GLY A 54 -7.69 -8.51 -15.16
N GLY A 55 -8.49 -9.38 -15.77
CA GLY A 55 -8.34 -9.87 -17.11
C GLY A 55 -8.79 -8.88 -18.17
N ASP A 56 -7.87 -8.10 -18.72
CA ASP A 56 -7.94 -7.76 -20.16
C ASP A 56 -6.56 -7.41 -20.77
N ALA A 57 -5.48 -8.03 -20.32
CA ALA A 57 -4.16 -7.85 -20.93
C ALA A 57 -3.58 -9.16 -21.52
N GLY A 58 -4.32 -10.26 -21.50
CA GLY A 58 -3.85 -11.52 -22.07
C GLY A 58 -2.91 -12.33 -21.17
N PHE A 59 -2.78 -11.98 -19.88
CA PHE A 59 -2.08 -12.77 -18.88
C PHE A 59 -2.96 -12.98 -17.64
N ALA A 60 -2.67 -14.02 -16.89
CA ALA A 60 -3.29 -14.29 -15.60
C ALA A 60 -2.21 -14.37 -14.54
N GLU A 61 -2.41 -13.73 -13.42
CA GLU A 61 -1.59 -13.91 -12.23
C GLU A 61 -1.79 -15.31 -11.65
N ILE A 62 -0.69 -15.95 -11.31
CA ILE A 62 -0.69 -17.29 -10.71
C ILE A 62 -0.36 -17.10 -9.22
N PRO A 63 -1.30 -17.34 -8.31
CA PRO A 63 -1.05 -17.13 -6.90
C PRO A 63 -0.05 -18.15 -6.34
N ILE A 64 0.88 -17.68 -5.52
CA ILE A 64 1.75 -18.50 -4.69
C ILE A 64 1.09 -18.69 -3.34
N PHE A 65 0.67 -17.59 -2.71
CA PHE A 65 -0.18 -17.55 -1.52
C PHE A 65 -0.95 -16.23 -1.47
N GLU A 66 -2.04 -16.19 -0.71
CA GLU A 66 -2.93 -15.03 -0.61
C GLU A 66 -3.23 -14.74 0.86
N ASP A 67 -3.38 -13.45 1.20
CA ASP A 67 -3.95 -12.95 2.45
C ASP A 67 -3.25 -13.41 3.75
N GLU A 68 -1.92 -13.43 3.75
CA GLU A 68 -1.16 -13.70 4.97
C GLU A 68 -1.07 -12.45 5.85
N GLU A 69 -1.65 -12.54 7.05
CA GLU A 69 -1.68 -11.45 8.02
C GLU A 69 -0.42 -11.45 8.90
N LEU A 70 0.42 -10.43 8.76
CA LEU A 70 1.69 -10.28 9.47
C LEU A 70 1.72 -8.94 10.19
N GLU A 71 1.59 -8.95 11.53
CA GLU A 71 1.52 -7.72 12.35
C GLU A 71 0.40 -6.76 11.83
N PHE A 72 0.73 -5.73 11.07
CA PHE A 72 -0.23 -4.79 10.47
C PHE A 72 -0.26 -4.86 8.94
N ILE A 73 0.35 -5.87 8.36
CA ILE A 73 0.51 -6.08 6.92
C ILE A 73 -0.34 -7.26 6.48
N ASN A 74 -1.07 -7.09 5.39
CA ASN A 74 -1.59 -8.18 4.58
C ASN A 74 -0.64 -8.39 3.40
N LEU A 75 -0.14 -9.61 3.24
CA LEU A 75 0.84 -10.00 2.24
C LEU A 75 0.26 -11.08 1.33
N SER A 76 0.30 -10.85 0.02
CA SER A 76 0.07 -11.87 -1.00
C SER A 76 1.28 -11.94 -1.93
N ALA A 77 1.47 -13.06 -2.62
CA ALA A 77 2.49 -13.18 -3.66
C ALA A 77 1.93 -13.95 -4.86
N VAL A 78 2.22 -13.40 -6.04
CA VAL A 78 1.83 -13.96 -7.33
C VAL A 78 3.03 -14.01 -8.27
N TYR A 79 2.91 -14.75 -9.37
CA TYR A 79 3.85 -14.69 -10.48
C TYR A 79 3.13 -14.83 -11.81
N PHE A 80 3.73 -14.30 -12.86
CA PHE A 80 3.24 -14.38 -14.24
C PHE A 80 4.39 -14.23 -15.23
N GLN A 81 4.09 -14.06 -16.54
CA GLN A 81 5.15 -13.86 -17.52
C GLN A 81 5.97 -12.59 -17.19
N PRO A 82 7.28 -12.59 -17.51
CA PRO A 82 8.11 -11.41 -17.32
C PRO A 82 7.59 -10.23 -18.15
N VAL A 83 7.78 -9.02 -17.64
CA VAL A 83 7.28 -7.78 -18.26
C VAL A 83 8.42 -6.81 -18.61
N PRO A 84 8.29 -6.00 -19.67
CA PRO A 84 9.25 -4.97 -19.95
C PRO A 84 9.10 -3.81 -18.95
N MET A 85 10.22 -3.26 -18.47
CA MET A 85 10.24 -2.19 -17.48
C MET A 85 10.66 -0.85 -18.09
N SER A 86 10.29 0.25 -17.41
CA SER A 86 10.61 1.61 -17.85
C SER A 86 12.11 1.96 -17.82
N ASP A 87 12.92 1.18 -17.11
CA ASP A 87 14.38 1.31 -17.06
C ASP A 87 15.09 0.66 -18.26
N GLY A 88 14.34 0.00 -19.15
CA GLY A 88 14.85 -0.72 -20.30
C GLY A 88 15.07 -2.21 -20.10
N THR A 89 14.72 -2.74 -18.92
CA THR A 89 14.70 -4.20 -18.67
C THR A 89 13.76 -4.87 -19.66
N LYS A 90 14.25 -5.93 -20.29
CA LYS A 90 13.52 -6.68 -21.32
C LYS A 90 12.94 -7.96 -20.74
N ALA A 91 11.69 -8.24 -21.07
CA ALA A 91 11.00 -9.45 -20.61
C ALA A 91 11.71 -10.74 -21.06
N GLU A 92 12.21 -10.79 -22.31
CA GLU A 92 12.89 -11.97 -22.87
C GLU A 92 14.16 -12.42 -22.14
N ASP A 93 14.69 -11.59 -21.25
CA ASP A 93 15.89 -11.91 -20.46
C ASP A 93 15.58 -12.67 -19.16
N TYR A 94 14.28 -12.91 -18.84
CA TYR A 94 13.82 -13.48 -17.58
C TYR A 94 12.78 -14.59 -17.81
N ASP A 95 12.44 -15.31 -16.75
CA ASP A 95 11.55 -16.46 -16.79
C ASP A 95 10.15 -16.13 -16.23
N ILE A 96 10.10 -15.29 -15.19
CA ILE A 96 8.83 -14.81 -14.59
C ILE A 96 8.99 -13.38 -14.07
N HIS A 97 7.85 -12.71 -13.89
CA HIS A 97 7.69 -11.61 -12.96
C HIS A 97 7.16 -12.16 -11.63
N LEU A 98 7.90 -11.93 -10.56
CA LEU A 98 7.50 -12.29 -9.20
C LEU A 98 7.08 -11.02 -8.47
N GLU A 99 5.95 -11.07 -7.78
CA GLU A 99 5.30 -9.91 -7.19
C GLU A 99 4.86 -10.19 -5.76
N ALA A 100 4.94 -9.15 -4.92
CA ALA A 100 4.43 -9.13 -3.57
C ALA A 100 3.50 -7.93 -3.40
N ASP A 101 2.23 -8.22 -3.10
CA ASP A 101 1.20 -7.25 -2.77
C ASP A 101 1.18 -7.03 -1.27
N ILE A 102 1.46 -5.79 -0.86
CA ILE A 102 1.58 -5.43 0.54
C ILE A 102 0.61 -4.32 0.87
N SER A 103 -0.43 -4.63 1.64
CA SER A 103 -1.43 -3.68 2.07
C SER A 103 -1.56 -3.61 3.59
N ALA A 104 -2.13 -2.52 4.09
CA ALA A 104 -2.26 -2.27 5.51
C ALA A 104 -3.50 -2.94 6.09
N LEU A 105 -3.32 -3.70 7.14
CA LEU A 105 -4.36 -4.10 8.08
C LEU A 105 -4.64 -2.95 9.06
N LYS A 106 -5.56 -3.17 10.00
CA LYS A 106 -5.83 -2.22 11.07
C LYS A 106 -4.55 -1.94 11.87
N ASN A 107 -4.15 -0.67 11.97
CA ASN A 107 -2.88 -0.28 12.54
C ASN A 107 -2.93 1.04 13.31
N SER A 108 -1.81 1.40 13.95
CA SER A 108 -1.57 2.68 14.62
C SER A 108 -0.47 3.51 13.93
N PHE A 109 -0.09 3.16 12.71
CA PHE A 109 0.95 3.84 11.93
C PHE A 109 0.42 4.90 10.96
N GLY A 110 -0.93 5.01 10.85
CA GLY A 110 -1.60 6.02 10.02
C GLY A 110 -1.92 5.57 8.60
N TYR A 111 -1.67 4.32 8.25
CA TYR A 111 -2.13 3.77 6.98
C TYR A 111 -3.62 3.46 7.02
N GLU A 112 -4.35 3.77 5.97
CA GLU A 112 -5.74 3.36 5.83
C GLU A 112 -5.82 1.83 5.61
N LEU A 113 -6.87 1.21 6.12
CA LEU A 113 -7.11 -0.22 5.92
C LEU A 113 -7.19 -0.55 4.42
N GLY A 114 -6.40 -1.53 3.98
CA GLY A 114 -6.30 -1.96 2.59
C GLY A 114 -5.45 -1.05 1.70
N SER A 115 -4.87 0.05 2.24
CA SER A 115 -3.97 0.88 1.44
C SER A 115 -2.61 0.22 1.26
N TRP A 116 -2.02 0.39 0.09
CA TRP A 116 -0.63 0.02 -0.16
C TRP A 116 0.33 0.72 0.82
N ILE A 117 1.37 0.03 1.26
CA ILE A 117 2.39 0.54 2.19
C ILE A 117 3.66 0.88 1.41
N PRO A 118 3.99 2.17 1.22
CA PRO A 118 5.19 2.61 0.52
C PRO A 118 6.46 2.55 1.38
N TYR A 119 7.62 2.74 0.74
CA TYR A 119 8.93 2.89 1.38
C TYR A 119 9.43 1.65 2.13
N LEU A 120 8.88 0.48 1.86
CA LEU A 120 9.44 -0.78 2.35
C LEU A 120 10.65 -1.17 1.49
N THR A 121 11.63 -1.83 2.10
CA THR A 121 12.59 -2.67 1.37
C THR A 121 12.14 -4.10 1.53
N VAL A 122 11.85 -4.78 0.43
CA VAL A 122 11.29 -6.12 0.44
C VAL A 122 12.25 -7.06 -0.28
N ASP A 123 12.89 -7.94 0.48
CA ASP A 123 13.79 -8.96 -0.06
C ASP A 123 13.04 -10.26 -0.28
N TYR A 124 13.41 -10.99 -1.33
CA TYR A 124 12.92 -12.33 -1.61
C TYR A 124 14.07 -13.35 -1.71
N ASP A 125 13.80 -14.58 -1.31
CA ASP A 125 14.65 -15.73 -1.52
C ASP A 125 13.80 -16.93 -1.94
N VAL A 126 13.99 -17.40 -3.18
CA VAL A 126 13.37 -18.62 -3.71
C VAL A 126 14.29 -19.78 -3.39
N ILE A 127 13.87 -20.65 -2.50
CA ILE A 127 14.70 -21.71 -1.93
C ILE A 127 14.27 -23.07 -2.49
N ALA A 128 15.19 -23.78 -3.12
CA ALA A 128 14.95 -25.12 -3.64
C ALA A 128 14.79 -26.16 -2.50
N ALA A 129 14.27 -27.33 -2.83
CA ALA A 129 14.00 -28.41 -1.87
C ALA A 129 15.24 -28.91 -1.12
N ASP A 130 16.45 -28.70 -1.67
CA ASP A 130 17.72 -29.04 -1.02
C ASP A 130 18.24 -27.94 -0.07
N GLY A 131 17.49 -26.83 0.06
CA GLY A 131 17.82 -25.67 0.90
C GLY A 131 18.74 -24.66 0.22
N THR A 132 19.06 -24.83 -1.06
CA THR A 132 19.86 -23.84 -1.81
C THR A 132 18.96 -22.71 -2.35
N SER A 133 19.49 -21.48 -2.38
CA SER A 133 18.83 -20.35 -3.00
C SER A 133 18.89 -20.49 -4.53
N ALA A 134 17.74 -20.64 -5.17
CA ALA A 134 17.61 -20.70 -6.63
C ALA A 134 17.57 -19.31 -7.25
N ALA A 135 16.88 -18.35 -6.60
CA ALA A 135 16.87 -16.94 -6.97
C ALA A 135 16.67 -16.10 -5.72
N LYS A 136 17.34 -14.94 -5.65
CA LYS A 136 17.15 -13.99 -4.56
C LYS A 136 17.46 -12.57 -4.99
N GLY A 137 16.87 -11.61 -4.32
CA GLY A 137 17.09 -10.20 -4.60
C GLY A 137 16.21 -9.31 -3.73
N THR A 138 16.13 -8.06 -4.12
CA THR A 138 15.23 -7.06 -3.54
C THR A 138 14.22 -6.68 -4.60
N PHE A 139 12.95 -6.68 -4.23
CA PHE A 139 11.87 -6.16 -5.06
C PHE A 139 12.00 -4.65 -5.25
N MET A 140 11.53 -4.16 -6.37
CA MET A 140 11.41 -2.74 -6.64
C MET A 140 9.96 -2.29 -6.42
N GLU A 141 9.78 -1.12 -5.87
CA GLU A 141 8.49 -0.45 -5.90
C GLU A 141 8.14 -0.11 -7.34
N MET A 142 6.97 -0.53 -7.80
CA MET A 142 6.51 -0.24 -9.14
C MET A 142 4.99 -0.08 -9.20
N ALA A 143 4.49 0.32 -10.35
CA ALA A 143 3.07 0.48 -10.60
C ALA A 143 2.68 -0.23 -11.89
N ALA A 144 1.60 -0.98 -11.83
CA ALA A 144 0.92 -1.58 -12.97
C ALA A 144 -0.49 -1.02 -13.15
N SER A 145 -1.29 -1.62 -14.02
CA SER A 145 -2.65 -1.15 -14.29
C SER A 145 -3.63 -1.35 -13.13
N ASP A 146 -3.35 -2.28 -12.27
CA ASP A 146 -4.11 -2.68 -11.07
C ASP A 146 -3.65 -1.98 -9.80
N GLY A 147 -2.43 -1.43 -9.80
CA GLY A 147 -1.96 -0.65 -8.65
C GLY A 147 -0.45 -0.67 -8.44
N PRO A 148 -0.01 -0.09 -7.32
CA PRO A 148 1.38 -0.16 -6.89
C PRO A 148 1.65 -1.48 -6.15
N HIS A 149 2.82 -2.08 -6.39
CA HIS A 149 3.29 -3.31 -5.78
C HIS A 149 4.82 -3.35 -5.64
N TYR A 150 5.32 -4.42 -5.04
CA TYR A 150 6.74 -4.75 -4.95
C TYR A 150 7.04 -5.94 -5.86
N GLY A 151 7.85 -5.77 -6.91
CA GLY A 151 8.05 -6.83 -7.90
C GLY A 151 9.43 -6.86 -8.52
N ALA A 152 9.74 -7.96 -9.18
CA ALA A 152 10.97 -8.15 -9.96
C ALA A 152 10.79 -9.19 -11.07
N ASN A 153 11.36 -8.93 -12.23
CA ASN A 153 11.63 -10.01 -13.18
C ASN A 153 12.78 -10.87 -12.67
N ILE A 154 12.61 -12.19 -12.62
CA ILE A 154 13.60 -13.11 -12.09
C ILE A 154 13.89 -14.26 -13.05
N LYS A 155 15.07 -14.86 -12.89
CA LYS A 155 15.45 -16.12 -13.56
C LYS A 155 15.17 -17.28 -12.63
N LEU A 156 14.25 -18.16 -13.05
CA LEU A 156 13.91 -19.41 -12.39
C LEU A 156 13.58 -20.45 -13.47
N PRO A 157 14.60 -21.01 -14.16
CA PRO A 157 14.37 -21.80 -15.36
C PRO A 157 13.80 -23.19 -15.10
N ASP A 158 13.98 -23.75 -13.90
CA ASP A 158 13.62 -25.13 -13.59
C ASP A 158 12.29 -25.19 -12.84
N ALA A 159 11.34 -25.98 -13.36
CA ALA A 159 10.14 -26.34 -12.64
C ALA A 159 10.48 -27.17 -11.39
N GLY A 160 9.73 -26.97 -10.31
CA GLY A 160 9.97 -27.68 -9.05
C GLY A 160 9.15 -27.19 -7.89
N THR A 161 9.40 -27.80 -6.73
CA THR A 161 8.82 -27.33 -5.48
C THR A 161 9.83 -26.45 -4.75
N TYR A 162 9.44 -25.22 -4.47
CA TYR A 162 10.26 -24.23 -3.81
C TYR A 162 9.60 -23.74 -2.51
N SER A 163 10.38 -23.06 -1.69
CA SER A 163 9.88 -22.17 -0.65
C SER A 163 10.17 -20.73 -1.05
N LEU A 164 9.23 -19.82 -0.82
CA LEU A 164 9.43 -18.38 -1.01
C LEU A 164 9.53 -17.72 0.34
N LYS A 165 10.73 -17.20 0.66
CA LYS A 165 10.95 -16.37 1.85
C LYS A 165 10.89 -14.92 1.44
N ILE A 166 10.08 -14.13 2.15
CA ILE A 166 9.99 -12.67 2.03
C ILE A 166 10.45 -12.05 3.34
N THR A 167 11.33 -11.05 3.25
CA THR A 167 11.82 -10.26 4.38
C THR A 167 11.49 -8.80 4.11
N ILE A 168 10.64 -8.23 4.96
CA ILE A 168 10.14 -6.86 4.84
C ILE A 168 10.85 -6.01 5.89
N HIS A 169 11.62 -5.02 5.45
CA HIS A 169 12.30 -4.07 6.29
C HIS A 169 11.42 -2.86 6.62
N SER A 170 11.69 -2.24 7.74
CA SER A 170 10.94 -1.09 8.22
C SER A 170 10.99 0.08 7.21
N PRO A 171 9.86 0.79 6.96
CA PRO A 171 9.89 1.99 6.14
C PRO A 171 10.74 3.12 6.76
N ALA A 172 11.03 3.05 8.07
CA ALA A 172 11.97 3.96 8.71
C ALA A 172 13.41 3.85 8.17
N ASP A 173 13.79 2.69 7.63
CA ASP A 173 15.10 2.48 7.01
C ASP A 173 15.25 3.30 5.72
N ASN A 174 14.13 3.71 5.14
CA ASN A 174 14.02 4.59 3.97
C ASN A 174 13.55 6.00 4.34
N ASP A 175 13.87 6.46 5.55
CA ASP A 175 13.58 7.82 6.05
C ASP A 175 12.08 8.17 6.16
N TYR A 176 11.18 7.19 6.21
CA TYR A 176 9.76 7.43 6.42
C TYR A 176 9.48 7.72 7.90
N LEU A 177 8.84 8.85 8.19
CA LEU A 177 8.68 9.40 9.54
C LEU A 177 7.23 9.33 10.02
N LEU A 178 7.07 9.13 11.34
CA LEU A 178 5.81 9.27 12.05
C LEU A 178 5.78 10.57 12.84
N HIS A 179 4.63 11.24 12.91
CA HIS A 179 4.39 12.26 13.92
C HIS A 179 4.19 11.56 15.28
N THR A 180 4.93 11.99 16.30
CA THR A 180 4.90 11.33 17.62
C THR A 180 4.16 12.12 18.70
N ASP A 181 3.64 13.31 18.39
CA ASP A 181 2.83 14.10 19.32
C ASP A 181 1.39 13.55 19.42
N SER A 182 0.73 13.86 20.53
CA SER A 182 -0.61 13.31 20.81
C SER A 182 -1.75 13.96 20.01
N LEU A 183 -1.47 15.05 19.30
CA LEU A 183 -2.49 15.80 18.57
C LEU A 183 -2.53 15.41 17.07
N THR A 184 -1.38 15.23 16.47
CA THR A 184 -1.24 14.99 15.03
C THR A 184 -0.63 13.61 14.69
N GLY A 185 -0.12 12.89 15.69
CA GLY A 185 0.46 11.57 15.49
C GLY A 185 -0.61 10.49 15.31
N PRO A 186 -0.34 9.44 14.51
CA PRO A 186 -1.28 8.36 14.24
C PRO A 186 -1.54 7.44 15.44
N GLY A 187 -0.64 7.43 16.44
CA GLY A 187 -0.73 6.59 17.65
C GLY A 187 0.59 5.90 17.96
N ALA A 188 1.16 5.16 17.02
CA ALA A 188 2.48 4.56 17.16
C ALA A 188 3.59 5.63 17.32
N LYS A 189 4.63 5.30 18.06
CA LYS A 189 5.78 6.21 18.28
C LYS A 189 6.99 5.83 17.45
N SER A 190 7.07 4.57 17.03
CA SER A 190 8.13 4.02 16.21
C SER A 190 7.57 2.83 15.42
N PHE A 191 8.14 2.58 14.26
CA PHE A 191 7.88 1.34 13.50
C PHE A 191 8.41 0.10 14.22
N ASP A 192 9.34 0.21 15.17
CA ASP A 192 9.83 -0.89 16.00
C ASP A 192 8.72 -1.58 16.80
N GLU A 193 7.56 -0.94 16.95
CA GLU A 193 6.38 -1.57 17.57
C GLU A 193 5.91 -2.80 16.79
N ALA A 194 6.07 -2.80 15.45
CA ALA A 194 5.73 -3.94 14.58
C ALA A 194 6.99 -4.64 14.02
N PHE A 195 8.01 -3.88 13.63
CA PHE A 195 9.24 -4.42 13.06
C PHE A 195 10.24 -4.80 14.17
N LYS A 196 9.92 -5.86 14.92
CA LYS A 196 10.81 -6.41 15.94
C LYS A 196 12.08 -6.93 15.26
N ASP A 197 13.25 -6.55 15.78
CA ASP A 197 14.53 -6.84 15.14
C ASP A 197 14.72 -6.19 13.75
N GLY A 198 13.91 -5.16 13.42
CA GLY A 198 14.00 -4.36 12.21
C GLY A 198 13.30 -4.94 10.99
N VAL A 199 12.76 -6.16 11.08
CA VAL A 199 12.13 -6.85 9.93
C VAL A 199 10.85 -7.58 10.32
N ILE A 200 10.00 -7.85 9.32
CA ILE A 200 8.93 -8.85 9.34
C ILE A 200 9.31 -9.90 8.30
N GLU A 201 9.34 -11.18 8.70
CA GLU A 201 9.69 -12.28 7.81
C GLU A 201 8.52 -13.25 7.65
N TYR A 202 8.34 -13.73 6.43
CA TYR A 202 7.40 -14.80 6.11
C TYR A 202 8.05 -15.81 5.16
N THR A 203 7.73 -17.08 5.34
CA THR A 203 8.17 -18.14 4.43
C THR A 203 6.99 -19.01 4.07
N TYR A 204 6.65 -19.04 2.79
CA TYR A 204 5.70 -19.99 2.23
C TYR A 204 6.44 -21.23 1.76
N GLU A 205 6.04 -22.39 2.22
CA GLU A 205 6.62 -23.67 1.83
C GLU A 205 5.70 -24.40 0.84
N GLY A 206 6.32 -25.10 -0.12
CA GLY A 206 5.57 -25.96 -1.03
C GLY A 206 5.00 -25.25 -2.26
N TRP A 207 5.57 -24.12 -2.66
CA TRP A 207 5.26 -23.50 -3.94
C TRP A 207 5.59 -24.45 -5.08
N ASN A 208 4.55 -24.95 -5.74
CA ASN A 208 4.70 -25.80 -6.92
C ASN A 208 4.82 -24.95 -8.18
N TYR A 209 6.04 -24.66 -8.57
CA TYR A 209 6.35 -23.87 -9.76
C TYR A 209 6.42 -24.76 -10.99
N GLU A 210 5.63 -24.44 -12.02
CA GLU A 210 5.51 -25.26 -13.23
C GLU A 210 6.56 -24.96 -14.31
N GLY A 211 7.41 -23.97 -14.09
CA GLY A 211 8.45 -23.51 -15.03
C GLY A 211 8.18 -22.11 -15.55
N PRO A 212 9.05 -21.61 -16.46
CA PRO A 212 8.92 -20.28 -17.06
C PRO A 212 7.55 -20.03 -17.68
N VAL A 213 7.02 -18.81 -17.48
CA VAL A 213 5.74 -18.42 -18.06
C VAL A 213 5.97 -17.77 -19.43
N GLU A 214 5.36 -18.32 -20.47
CA GLU A 214 5.54 -17.84 -21.84
C GLU A 214 4.95 -16.43 -22.03
N ILE A 215 5.71 -15.56 -22.69
CA ILE A 215 5.22 -14.26 -23.13
C ILE A 215 4.28 -14.49 -24.30
N PRO A 216 2.99 -14.02 -24.23
CA PRO A 216 2.07 -14.14 -25.33
C PRO A 216 2.63 -13.52 -26.62
N ALA A 217 2.47 -14.21 -27.74
CA ALA A 217 2.84 -13.67 -29.05
C ALA A 217 1.88 -12.52 -29.41
N ASN A 218 2.43 -11.35 -29.68
CA ASN A 218 1.68 -10.18 -30.18
C ASN A 218 1.19 -10.39 -31.63
#